data_b13dd24e7707786c15d653f2931b2c16
#
_entry.id   b13dd24e7707786c15d653f2931b2c16
#
_cell.length_a   1.000
_cell.length_b   1.000
_cell.length_c   1.000
_cell.angle_alpha   90.00
_cell.angle_beta   90.00
_cell.angle_gamma   90.00
#
_symmetry.space_group_name_H-M   'P 1'
#
loop_
_entity.id
_entity.type
_entity.pdbx_description
1 polymer ?
#
loop_
_entity_poly.entity_id
_entity_poly.type
_entity_poly.pdbx_seq_one_letter_code
_entity_poly.pdbx_strand_id
1 'polypeptide(L)'
;MQRCIVIADDDPTVIDLVRLRLSMAQYHVIATHDALTALEMARTKEPVAVILDVQMPGGGGLFALSKIKADPRTRSLPVMILTGERNAETVLQAMDGGADDYMVKPFHPDVLLERVSRLISKAGKTPVAATWEV
;
A
#
# COMPACT_ATOMS: atom_id res chain seq x y z
N MET A 1 -1.04 -18.74 -8.97
CA MET A 1 -0.17 -17.55 -9.01
C MET A 1 -0.41 -16.73 -7.75
N GLN A 2 0.65 -16.33 -7.10
CA GLN A 2 0.55 -15.55 -5.86
C GLN A 2 0.27 -14.08 -6.18
N ARG A 3 -0.69 -13.48 -5.49
CA ARG A 3 -1.00 -12.06 -5.66
C ARG A 3 0.04 -11.22 -4.96
N CYS A 4 0.49 -10.14 -5.58
CA CYS A 4 1.53 -9.30 -5.00
C CYS A 4 0.98 -7.96 -4.50
N ILE A 5 1.64 -7.44 -3.46
CA ILE A 5 1.38 -6.14 -2.88
C ILE A 5 2.72 -5.39 -2.87
N VAL A 6 2.72 -4.18 -3.41
CA VAL A 6 3.91 -3.32 -3.37
C VAL A 6 3.85 -2.49 -2.10
N ILE A 7 4.94 -2.48 -1.34
CA ILE A 7 5.11 -1.56 -0.21
C ILE A 7 6.32 -0.67 -0.45
N ALA A 8 6.16 0.60 -0.15
CA ALA A 8 7.23 1.59 -0.23
C ALA A 8 7.41 2.24 1.14
N ASP A 9 8.56 2.02 1.75
CA ASP A 9 8.90 2.56 3.07
C ASP A 9 10.41 2.49 3.22
N ASP A 10 11.04 3.50 3.82
CA ASP A 10 12.48 3.48 4.03
C ASP A 10 12.89 2.86 5.39
N ASP A 11 11.92 2.47 6.21
CA ASP A 11 12.17 1.82 7.50
C ASP A 11 12.16 0.29 7.33
N PRO A 12 13.31 -0.38 7.46
CA PRO A 12 13.39 -1.83 7.28
C PRO A 12 12.55 -2.61 8.31
N THR A 13 12.34 -2.06 9.50
CA THR A 13 11.51 -2.72 10.51
C THR A 13 10.05 -2.78 10.08
N VAL A 14 9.54 -1.70 9.51
CA VAL A 14 8.18 -1.66 8.98
C VAL A 14 8.04 -2.64 7.81
N ILE A 15 9.01 -2.63 6.90
CA ILE A 15 9.01 -3.56 5.76
C ILE A 15 8.95 -5.01 6.25
N ASP A 16 9.80 -5.37 7.22
CA ASP A 16 9.85 -6.73 7.73
C ASP A 16 8.53 -7.15 8.38
N LEU A 17 7.93 -6.27 9.16
CA LEU A 17 6.67 -6.55 9.84
C LEU A 17 5.52 -6.73 8.85
N VAL A 18 5.41 -5.83 7.88
CA VAL A 18 4.37 -5.90 6.86
C VAL A 18 4.56 -7.15 6.00
N ARG A 19 5.80 -7.41 5.57
CA ARG A 19 6.10 -8.60 4.77
C ARG A 19 5.73 -9.87 5.51
N LEU A 20 6.14 -9.98 6.78
CA LEU A 20 5.84 -11.17 7.57
C LEU A 20 4.32 -11.41 7.62
N ARG A 21 3.56 -10.38 7.98
CA ARG A 21 2.12 -10.56 8.17
C ARG A 21 1.38 -10.85 6.87
N LEU A 22 1.71 -10.13 5.80
CA LEU A 22 1.05 -10.34 4.52
C LEU A 22 1.48 -11.67 3.88
N SER A 23 2.74 -12.07 4.06
CA SER A 23 3.21 -13.38 3.54
C SER A 23 2.51 -14.54 4.23
N MET A 24 2.23 -14.44 5.52
CA MET A 24 1.46 -15.46 6.24
C MET A 24 0.05 -15.59 5.68
N ALA A 25 -0.48 -14.54 5.08
CA ALA A 25 -1.78 -14.55 4.40
C ALA A 25 -1.64 -14.85 2.91
N GLN A 26 -0.48 -15.33 2.48
CA GLN A 26 -0.20 -15.79 1.11
C GLN A 26 -0.10 -14.69 0.07
N TYR A 27 0.13 -13.45 0.48
CA TYR A 27 0.49 -12.38 -0.44
C TYR A 27 2.00 -12.37 -0.66
N HIS A 28 2.42 -12.12 -1.89
CA HIS A 28 3.83 -11.84 -2.19
C HIS A 28 4.07 -10.34 -2.04
N VAL A 29 5.01 -9.97 -1.17
CA VAL A 29 5.28 -8.56 -0.90
C VAL A 29 6.52 -8.13 -1.68
N ILE A 30 6.36 -7.09 -2.49
CA ILE A 30 7.45 -6.44 -3.21
C ILE A 30 7.81 -5.19 -2.43
N ALA A 31 8.97 -5.21 -1.77
CA ALA A 31 9.42 -4.10 -0.94
C ALA A 31 10.26 -3.12 -1.78
N THR A 32 9.95 -1.84 -1.63
CA THR A 32 10.69 -0.75 -2.24
C THR A 32 10.98 0.30 -1.17
N HIS A 33 11.94 1.19 -1.43
CA HIS A 33 12.40 2.14 -0.44
C HIS A 33 12.31 3.60 -0.90
N ASP A 34 11.78 3.83 -2.10
CA ASP A 34 11.64 5.16 -2.67
C ASP A 34 10.45 5.22 -3.61
N ALA A 35 10.02 6.45 -3.92
CA ALA A 35 8.81 6.67 -4.70
C ALA A 35 8.96 6.20 -6.15
N LEU A 36 10.11 6.40 -6.76
CA LEU A 36 10.29 6.06 -8.18
C LEU A 36 10.27 4.56 -8.40
N THR A 37 10.95 3.80 -7.54
CA THR A 37 10.92 2.33 -7.61
C THR A 37 9.52 1.79 -7.35
N ALA A 38 8.81 2.39 -6.40
CA ALA A 38 7.42 2.00 -6.13
C ALA A 38 6.53 2.19 -7.34
N LEU A 39 6.69 3.31 -8.05
CA LEU A 39 5.94 3.58 -9.28
C LEU A 39 6.23 2.54 -10.36
N GLU A 40 7.51 2.21 -10.55
CA GLU A 40 7.88 1.19 -11.52
C GLU A 40 7.28 -0.16 -11.19
N MET A 41 7.33 -0.56 -9.92
CA MET A 41 6.74 -1.83 -9.51
C MET A 41 5.22 -1.83 -9.65
N ALA A 42 4.57 -0.71 -9.37
CA ALA A 42 3.12 -0.59 -9.56
C ALA A 42 2.73 -0.78 -11.03
N ARG A 43 3.56 -0.27 -11.95
CA ARG A 43 3.30 -0.37 -13.39
C ARG A 43 3.58 -1.75 -13.97
N THR A 44 4.63 -2.41 -13.49
CA THR A 44 5.16 -3.62 -14.15
C THR A 44 4.75 -4.92 -13.47
N LYS A 45 4.44 -4.90 -12.19
CA LYS A 45 4.16 -6.13 -11.42
C LYS A 45 2.67 -6.41 -11.25
N GLU A 46 1.82 -5.51 -11.69
CA GLU A 46 0.37 -5.65 -11.60
C GLU A 46 -0.08 -6.06 -10.18
N PRO A 47 0.32 -5.30 -9.16
CA PRO A 47 -0.05 -5.67 -7.79
C PRO A 47 -1.55 -5.52 -7.57
N VAL A 48 -2.06 -6.16 -6.50
CA VAL A 48 -3.46 -6.02 -6.11
C VAL A 48 -3.68 -4.83 -5.18
N ALA A 49 -2.61 -4.29 -4.59
CA ALA A 49 -2.65 -3.11 -3.74
C ALA A 49 -1.25 -2.51 -3.61
N VAL A 50 -1.20 -1.25 -3.24
CA VAL A 50 0.05 -0.52 -3.00
C VAL A 50 -0.04 0.14 -1.63
N ILE A 51 1.02 0.00 -0.83
CA ILE A 51 1.14 0.64 0.48
C ILE A 51 2.30 1.63 0.42
N LEU A 52 2.05 2.89 0.75
CA LEU A 52 3.04 3.96 0.60
C LEU A 52 3.22 4.72 1.92
N ASP A 53 4.48 4.95 2.31
CA ASP A 53 4.80 5.91 3.35
C ASP A 53 4.88 7.31 2.73
N VAL A 54 4.41 8.31 3.46
CA VAL A 54 4.50 9.71 3.01
C VAL A 54 5.96 10.16 2.94
N GLN A 55 6.76 9.77 3.93
CA GLN A 55 8.15 10.23 4.02
C GLN A 55 9.12 9.15 3.52
N MET A 56 9.61 9.35 2.31
CA MET A 56 10.64 8.50 1.73
C MET A 56 11.33 9.24 0.58
N PRO A 57 12.53 8.80 0.17
CA PRO A 57 13.24 9.43 -0.94
C PRO A 57 12.47 9.37 -2.27
N GLY A 58 12.81 10.25 -3.18
CA GLY A 58 12.23 10.26 -4.52
C GLY A 58 10.88 10.97 -4.63
N GLY A 59 10.60 11.89 -3.71
CA GLY A 59 9.38 12.69 -3.73
C GLY A 59 8.31 12.27 -2.72
N GLY A 60 8.51 11.15 -2.04
CA GLY A 60 7.61 10.68 -1.00
C GLY A 60 6.36 9.98 -1.52
N GLY A 61 5.55 9.51 -0.57
CA GLY A 61 4.35 8.74 -0.88
C GLY A 61 3.26 9.55 -1.57
N LEU A 62 3.12 10.83 -1.25
CA LEU A 62 2.10 11.67 -1.90
C LEU A 62 2.43 11.90 -3.38
N PHE A 63 3.71 12.05 -3.70
CA PHE A 63 4.15 12.13 -5.10
C PHE A 63 3.84 10.82 -5.82
N ALA A 64 4.21 9.67 -5.25
CA ALA A 64 3.92 8.37 -5.84
C ALA A 64 2.42 8.17 -6.04
N LEU A 65 1.62 8.53 -5.05
CA LEU A 65 0.16 8.44 -5.12
C LEU A 65 -0.37 9.24 -6.31
N SER A 66 0.08 10.49 -6.47
CA SER A 66 -0.39 11.33 -7.56
C SER A 66 -0.08 10.74 -8.92
N LYS A 67 1.10 10.13 -9.07
CA LYS A 67 1.50 9.49 -10.32
C LYS A 67 0.72 8.20 -10.59
N ILE A 68 0.47 7.41 -9.55
CA ILE A 68 -0.35 6.20 -9.69
C ILE A 68 -1.74 6.56 -10.17
N LYS A 69 -2.36 7.58 -9.57
CA LYS A 69 -3.74 7.96 -9.89
C LYS A 69 -3.86 8.69 -11.22
N ALA A 70 -2.78 9.28 -11.72
CA ALA A 70 -2.77 9.97 -13.02
C ALA A 70 -2.55 9.01 -14.20
N ASP A 71 -2.01 7.82 -13.97
CA ASP A 71 -1.68 6.87 -15.02
C ASP A 71 -2.84 5.90 -15.27
N PRO A 72 -3.39 5.82 -16.49
CA PRO A 72 -4.47 4.88 -16.80
C PRO A 72 -4.16 3.43 -16.47
N ARG A 73 -2.88 3.06 -16.46
CA ARG A 73 -2.46 1.68 -16.17
C ARG A 73 -2.54 1.33 -14.69
N THR A 74 -2.51 2.33 -13.80
CA THR A 74 -2.40 2.11 -12.37
C THR A 74 -3.47 2.81 -11.54
N ARG A 75 -4.26 3.70 -12.13
CA ARG A 75 -5.21 4.53 -11.37
C ARG A 75 -6.28 3.73 -10.63
N SER A 76 -6.56 2.52 -11.06
CA SER A 76 -7.55 1.66 -10.38
C SER A 76 -6.97 0.84 -9.24
N LEU A 77 -5.64 0.89 -9.04
CA LEU A 77 -5.02 0.17 -7.92
C LEU A 77 -5.45 0.78 -6.60
N PRO A 78 -5.87 -0.05 -5.62
CA PRO A 78 -6.10 0.47 -4.28
C PRO A 78 -4.76 0.89 -3.65
N VAL A 79 -4.75 2.07 -3.04
CA VAL A 79 -3.56 2.61 -2.40
C VAL A 79 -3.87 2.93 -0.95
N MET A 80 -3.07 2.37 -0.04
CA MET A 80 -3.09 2.71 1.38
C MET A 80 -1.86 3.54 1.72
N ILE A 81 -2.05 4.63 2.44
CA ILE A 81 -0.95 5.37 3.05
C ILE A 81 -0.70 4.79 4.44
N LEU A 82 0.55 4.44 4.73
CA LEU A 82 0.97 3.91 6.03
C LEU A 82 2.16 4.74 6.50
N THR A 83 1.94 5.64 7.45
CA THR A 83 2.94 6.64 7.80
C THR A 83 2.85 7.07 9.26
N GLY A 84 3.93 7.67 9.79
CA GLY A 84 3.93 8.32 11.09
C GLY A 84 3.29 9.71 11.10
N GLU A 85 2.97 10.26 9.92
CA GLU A 85 2.36 11.58 9.82
C GLU A 85 0.90 11.55 10.27
N ARG A 86 0.57 12.40 11.26
CA ARG A 86 -0.76 12.41 11.89
C ARG A 86 -1.55 13.67 11.62
N ASN A 87 -0.91 14.72 11.07
CA ASN A 87 -1.59 16.00 10.95
C ASN A 87 -2.72 15.94 9.91
N ALA A 88 -3.77 16.70 10.18
CA ALA A 88 -4.97 16.69 9.35
C ALA A 88 -4.69 17.12 7.91
N GLU A 89 -3.74 18.03 7.71
CA GLU A 89 -3.39 18.50 6.37
C GLU A 89 -2.85 17.37 5.51
N THR A 90 -1.93 16.56 6.03
CA THR A 90 -1.37 15.43 5.29
C THR A 90 -2.43 14.38 4.98
N VAL A 91 -3.31 14.10 5.95
CA VAL A 91 -4.42 13.16 5.73
C VAL A 91 -5.32 13.66 4.60
N LEU A 92 -5.70 14.94 4.62
CA LEU A 92 -6.54 15.52 3.59
C LEU A 92 -5.87 15.49 2.22
N GLN A 93 -4.58 15.81 2.15
CA GLN A 93 -3.83 15.75 0.90
C GLN A 93 -3.82 14.33 0.32
N ALA A 94 -3.64 13.32 1.17
CA ALA A 94 -3.64 11.94 0.74
C ALA A 94 -5.02 11.53 0.22
N MET A 95 -6.06 11.81 0.97
CA MET A 95 -7.41 11.41 0.58
C MET A 95 -7.91 12.16 -0.66
N ASP A 96 -7.62 13.45 -0.75
CA ASP A 96 -7.93 14.25 -1.94
C ASP A 96 -7.14 13.77 -3.15
N GLY A 97 -5.93 13.26 -2.93
CA GLY A 97 -5.08 12.70 -3.99
C GLY A 97 -5.51 11.32 -4.46
N GLY A 98 -6.52 10.72 -3.84
CA GLY A 98 -7.06 9.44 -4.26
C GLY A 98 -6.64 8.24 -3.44
N ALA A 99 -6.02 8.44 -2.25
CA ALA A 99 -5.75 7.33 -1.36
C ALA A 99 -7.06 6.67 -0.92
N ASP A 100 -7.05 5.35 -0.87
CA ASP A 100 -8.24 4.59 -0.48
C ASP A 100 -8.32 4.38 1.03
N ASP A 101 -7.19 4.45 1.72
CA ASP A 101 -7.13 4.36 3.18
C ASP A 101 -5.87 5.04 3.71
N TYR A 102 -5.89 5.38 4.98
CA TYR A 102 -4.77 6.04 5.67
C TYR A 102 -4.60 5.41 7.04
N MET A 103 -3.44 4.85 7.31
CA MET A 103 -3.13 4.21 8.59
C MET A 103 -1.89 4.83 9.21
N VAL A 104 -1.94 5.11 10.50
CA VAL A 104 -0.85 5.78 11.22
C VAL A 104 0.00 4.75 11.97
N LYS A 105 1.32 4.92 11.90
CA LYS A 105 2.26 4.11 12.68
C LYS A 105 2.32 4.62 14.13
N PRO A 106 2.50 3.77 15.13
CA PRO A 106 2.58 2.30 15.02
C PRO A 106 1.20 1.68 14.76
N PHE A 107 1.20 0.55 14.08
CA PHE A 107 -0.02 -0.15 13.68
C PHE A 107 0.00 -1.60 14.16
N HIS A 108 -1.18 -2.21 14.25
CA HIS A 108 -1.30 -3.63 14.54
C HIS A 108 -1.31 -4.41 13.21
N PRO A 109 -0.44 -5.41 13.04
CA PRO A 109 -0.36 -6.15 11.77
C PRO A 109 -1.66 -6.80 11.33
N ASP A 110 -2.47 -7.31 12.26
CA ASP A 110 -3.76 -7.92 11.92
C ASP A 110 -4.74 -6.89 11.38
N VAL A 111 -4.72 -5.67 11.92
CA VAL A 111 -5.57 -4.58 11.44
C VAL A 111 -5.13 -4.15 10.04
N LEU A 112 -3.83 -4.10 9.80
CA LEU A 112 -3.29 -3.80 8.47
C LEU A 112 -3.81 -4.81 7.45
N LEU A 113 -3.70 -6.10 7.73
CA LEU A 113 -4.17 -7.15 6.83
C LEU A 113 -5.66 -7.03 6.55
N GLU A 114 -6.47 -6.80 7.58
CA GLU A 114 -7.91 -6.64 7.43
C GLU A 114 -8.24 -5.48 6.50
N ARG A 115 -7.61 -4.34 6.71
CA ARG A 115 -7.89 -3.13 5.91
C ARG A 115 -7.40 -3.27 4.48
N VAL A 116 -6.22 -3.85 4.26
CA VAL A 116 -5.72 -4.13 2.91
C VAL A 116 -6.66 -5.08 2.17
N SER A 117 -7.11 -6.13 2.82
CA SER A 117 -8.03 -7.10 2.20
C SER A 117 -9.36 -6.45 1.82
N ARG A 118 -9.84 -5.54 2.65
CA ARG A 118 -11.07 -4.79 2.37
C ARG A 118 -10.89 -3.92 1.11
N LEU A 119 -9.75 -3.26 0.97
CA LEU A 119 -9.47 -2.44 -0.20
C LEU A 119 -9.40 -3.29 -1.47
N ILE A 120 -8.78 -4.46 -1.40
CA ILE A 120 -8.69 -5.37 -2.53
C ILE A 120 -10.09 -5.82 -2.97
N SER A 121 -10.95 -6.16 -2.03
CA SER A 121 -12.34 -6.54 -2.32
C SER A 121 -13.12 -5.40 -2.97
N LYS A 122 -12.99 -4.18 -2.47
CA LYS A 122 -13.68 -3.00 -3.01
C LYS A 122 -13.24 -2.69 -4.45
N ALA A 123 -12.00 -3.03 -4.80
CA ALA A 123 -11.50 -2.84 -6.16
C ALA A 123 -11.96 -3.94 -7.12
N GLY A 124 -12.85 -4.84 -6.70
CA GLY A 124 -13.33 -5.93 -7.54
C GLY A 124 -12.37 -7.10 -7.65
N LYS A 125 -11.39 -7.18 -6.75
CA LYS A 125 -10.42 -8.27 -6.72
C LYS A 125 -10.72 -9.20 -5.55
N THR A 126 -10.24 -10.45 -5.63
CA THR A 126 -10.44 -11.42 -4.56
C THR A 126 -9.25 -11.40 -3.62
N PRO A 127 -9.44 -11.14 -2.32
CA PRO A 127 -8.36 -11.24 -1.35
C PRO A 127 -7.86 -12.68 -1.24
N VAL A 128 -6.55 -12.87 -1.14
CA VAL A 128 -5.98 -14.21 -0.97
C VAL A 128 -6.40 -14.81 0.37
N ALA A 129 -6.44 -13.98 1.41
CA ALA A 129 -6.72 -14.44 2.77
C ALA A 129 -8.21 -14.50 3.09
N ALA A 130 -9.08 -14.60 2.10
CA ALA A 130 -10.53 -14.70 2.30
C ALA A 130 -10.93 -15.91 3.15
N THR A 131 -10.04 -16.86 3.32
CA THR A 131 -10.28 -18.04 4.14
C THR A 131 -10.56 -17.74 5.60
N TRP A 132 -10.19 -16.58 6.11
CA TRP A 132 -10.51 -16.24 7.49
C TRP A 132 -12.00 -15.94 7.72
N GLU A 133 -12.75 -15.77 6.67
CA GLU A 133 -14.18 -15.50 6.77
C GLU A 133 -14.97 -16.72 7.21
N VAL A 134 -14.34 -17.85 7.25
CA VAL A 134 -14.97 -19.10 7.65
C VAL A 134 -15.14 -19.22 9.21
#